data_888b6b9871c8a30cc6cf9b6612cbe1e1
#
_entry.id   888b6b9871c8a30cc6cf9b6612cbe1e1
#
_cell.length_a   1.000
_cell.length_b   1.000
_cell.length_c   1.000
_cell.angle_alpha   90.00
_cell.angle_beta   90.00
_cell.angle_gamma   90.00
#
_symmetry.space_group_name_H-M   'P 1'
#
loop_
_entity.id
_entity.type
_entity.pdbx_description
1 polymer ?
#
loop_
_entity_poly.entity_id
_entity_poly.type
_entity_poly.pdbx_seq_one_letter_code
_entity_poly.pdbx_strand_id
1 'polypeptide(L)'
;MKAFRMLCSILVIFTTALCVTTAAQNLILRTSDVYLFYFNDSGAVNRVYTSLSNSEMADGIADFMNSWRPKEFQVYEDTGYDLQGIFTEAESDNMMLIKKWLDISLTICLLSLIVSAAICVWLLRSGYKKLMRSRTYATIALSSAFSVASFAFVSTHNGRLWLADKIGLMLPEDTTTLSILLGNNFISMANTFFMILAIVLLALTSYILLRLTRPPRIFC
;
A
#
# COMPACT_ATOMS: atom_id res chain seq x y z
N MET A 1 34.77 -13.33 -1.18
CA MET A 1 33.51 -14.06 -0.91
C MET A 1 32.77 -13.64 0.36
N LYS A 2 33.43 -13.37 1.52
CA LYS A 2 32.76 -12.90 2.76
C LYS A 2 32.03 -11.55 2.58
N ALA A 3 32.66 -10.57 1.96
CA ALA A 3 32.06 -9.25 1.71
C ALA A 3 30.80 -9.30 0.85
N PHE A 4 30.79 -10.10 -0.22
CA PHE A 4 29.62 -10.28 -1.09
C PHE A 4 28.43 -10.88 -0.32
N ARG A 5 28.65 -11.86 0.54
CA ARG A 5 27.59 -12.46 1.38
C ARG A 5 27.02 -11.46 2.38
N MET A 6 27.88 -10.64 2.96
CA MET A 6 27.46 -9.59 3.87
C MET A 6 26.58 -8.56 3.13
N LEU A 7 26.97 -8.14 1.94
CA LEU A 7 26.19 -7.25 1.08
C LEU A 7 24.81 -7.85 0.74
N CYS A 8 24.77 -9.09 0.26
CA CYS A 8 23.50 -9.79 -0.03
C CYS A 8 22.61 -9.88 1.21
N SER A 9 23.17 -10.18 2.40
CA SER A 9 22.39 -10.25 3.62
C SER A 9 21.82 -8.88 4.07
N ILE A 10 22.51 -7.79 3.79
CA ILE A 10 22.02 -6.43 4.04
C ILE A 10 20.93 -6.09 3.03
N LEU A 11 21.12 -6.45 1.76
CA LEU A 11 20.14 -6.18 0.71
C LEU A 11 18.81 -6.86 1.00
N VAL A 12 18.80 -8.10 1.53
CA VAL A 12 17.56 -8.78 1.96
C VAL A 12 16.81 -7.98 3.02
N ILE A 13 17.51 -7.35 3.98
CA ILE A 13 16.86 -6.57 5.02
C ILE A 13 16.07 -5.41 4.39
N PHE A 14 16.73 -4.65 3.50
CA PHE A 14 16.11 -3.48 2.86
C PHE A 14 14.98 -3.87 1.89
N THR A 15 15.23 -4.88 1.02
CA THR A 15 14.22 -5.31 0.05
C THR A 15 12.99 -5.92 0.72
N THR A 16 13.16 -6.67 1.81
CA THR A 16 12.01 -7.21 2.56
C THR A 16 11.24 -6.09 3.26
N ALA A 17 11.92 -5.11 3.85
CA ALA A 17 11.26 -3.97 4.47
C ALA A 17 10.45 -3.16 3.45
N LEU A 18 11.03 -2.84 2.29
CA LEU A 18 10.34 -2.18 1.18
C LEU A 18 9.15 -3.01 0.68
N CYS A 19 9.33 -4.32 0.51
CA CYS A 19 8.26 -5.21 0.06
C CYS A 19 7.06 -5.18 1.02
N VAL A 20 7.28 -5.29 2.32
CA VAL A 20 6.20 -5.30 3.33
C VAL A 20 5.43 -3.98 3.32
N THR A 21 6.14 -2.84 3.32
CA THR A 21 5.49 -1.51 3.36
C THR A 21 4.73 -1.19 2.08
N THR A 22 5.34 -1.44 0.92
CA THR A 22 4.69 -1.19 -0.38
C THR A 22 3.56 -2.17 -0.67
N ALA A 23 3.65 -3.43 -0.21
CA ALA A 23 2.56 -4.39 -0.30
C ALA A 23 1.35 -3.96 0.52
N ALA A 24 1.57 -3.55 1.79
CA ALA A 24 0.49 -3.07 2.64
C ALA A 24 -0.24 -1.87 2.02
N GLN A 25 0.50 -0.90 1.48
CA GLN A 25 -0.05 0.27 0.81
C GLN A 25 -0.88 -0.10 -0.42
N ASN A 26 -0.34 -0.95 -1.29
CA ASN A 26 -1.03 -1.38 -2.51
C ASN A 26 -2.31 -2.18 -2.20
N LEU A 27 -2.27 -3.09 -1.22
CA LEU A 27 -3.43 -3.88 -0.85
C LEU A 27 -4.59 -3.00 -0.37
N ILE A 28 -4.31 -1.97 0.44
CA ILE A 28 -5.35 -1.07 0.96
C ILE A 28 -5.95 -0.22 -0.15
N LEU A 29 -5.12 0.43 -0.96
CA LEU A 29 -5.59 1.39 -1.97
C LEU A 29 -6.15 0.72 -3.24
N ARG A 30 -6.08 -0.60 -3.37
CA ARG A 30 -6.62 -1.36 -4.51
C ARG A 30 -7.80 -2.26 -4.14
N THR A 31 -8.18 -2.33 -2.86
CA THR A 31 -9.27 -3.20 -2.40
C THR A 31 -10.56 -2.40 -2.23
N SER A 32 -11.62 -2.77 -2.93
CA SER A 32 -12.91 -2.08 -2.86
C SER A 32 -13.52 -2.11 -1.46
N ASP A 33 -13.32 -3.20 -0.70
CA ASP A 33 -13.84 -3.32 0.67
C ASP A 33 -13.36 -2.20 1.62
N VAL A 34 -12.16 -1.64 1.38
CA VAL A 34 -11.62 -0.54 2.19
C VAL A 34 -12.43 0.74 1.95
N TYR A 35 -12.74 1.02 0.68
CA TYR A 35 -13.58 2.16 0.30
C TYR A 35 -15.01 1.97 0.79
N LEU A 36 -15.58 0.77 0.59
CA LEU A 36 -16.92 0.42 1.00
C LEU A 36 -17.09 0.55 2.52
N PHE A 37 -16.12 0.06 3.30
CA PHE A 37 -16.12 0.22 4.76
C PHE A 37 -16.17 1.69 5.15
N TYR A 38 -15.33 2.51 4.54
CA TYR A 38 -15.29 3.94 4.81
C TYR A 38 -16.60 4.64 4.41
N PHE A 39 -17.15 4.35 3.25
CA PHE A 39 -18.37 4.98 2.76
C PHE A 39 -19.59 4.63 3.62
N ASN A 40 -19.66 3.39 4.10
CA ASN A 40 -20.72 2.95 5.01
C ASN A 40 -20.63 3.62 6.39
N ASP A 41 -19.43 3.83 6.91
CA ASP A 41 -19.19 4.46 8.21
C ASP A 41 -19.38 5.99 8.15
N SER A 42 -18.83 6.63 7.13
CA SER A 42 -18.78 8.08 7.00
C SER A 42 -20.02 8.71 6.34
N GLY A 43 -20.79 7.93 5.58
CA GLY A 43 -21.86 8.44 4.72
C GLY A 43 -21.36 9.41 3.64
N ALA A 44 -20.10 9.28 3.22
CA ALA A 44 -19.45 10.21 2.30
C ALA A 44 -20.16 10.27 0.94
N VAL A 45 -20.61 9.12 0.40
CA VAL A 45 -21.32 9.06 -0.88
C VAL A 45 -22.65 9.82 -0.83
N ASN A 46 -23.36 9.76 0.29
CA ASN A 46 -24.62 10.51 0.46
C ASN A 46 -24.44 12.04 0.47
N ARG A 47 -23.22 12.51 0.69
CA ARG A 47 -22.88 13.96 0.64
C ARG A 47 -22.50 14.44 -0.76
N VAL A 48 -22.23 13.51 -1.64
CA VAL A 48 -22.08 13.74 -3.08
C VAL A 48 -23.47 13.52 -3.69
N TYR A 49 -24.01 14.51 -4.38
CA TYR A 49 -25.33 14.39 -5.01
C TYR A 49 -25.27 13.41 -6.18
N THR A 50 -25.34 12.12 -5.86
CA THR A 50 -25.30 11.02 -6.84
C THR A 50 -26.34 9.96 -6.49
N SER A 51 -26.85 9.26 -7.51
CA SER A 51 -27.75 8.10 -7.34
C SER A 51 -26.99 6.80 -7.06
N LEU A 52 -25.64 6.81 -7.14
CA LEU A 52 -24.83 5.62 -6.93
C LEU A 52 -24.84 5.15 -5.47
N SER A 53 -24.85 3.84 -5.30
CA SER A 53 -24.67 3.20 -4.01
C SER A 53 -23.21 3.27 -3.54
N ASN A 54 -23.00 3.08 -2.23
CA ASN A 54 -21.65 2.99 -1.65
C ASN A 54 -20.79 1.90 -2.32
N SER A 55 -21.41 0.79 -2.72
CA SER A 55 -20.71 -0.33 -3.37
C SER A 55 -20.26 0.05 -4.79
N GLU A 56 -21.16 0.63 -5.60
CA GLU A 56 -20.82 1.05 -6.97
C GLU A 56 -19.70 2.10 -6.99
N MET A 57 -19.73 3.06 -6.05
CA MET A 57 -18.66 4.04 -5.91
C MET A 57 -17.34 3.39 -5.49
N ALA A 58 -17.37 2.47 -4.52
CA ALA A 58 -16.19 1.76 -4.03
C ALA A 58 -15.56 0.89 -5.11
N ASP A 59 -16.40 0.14 -5.85
CA ASP A 59 -15.95 -0.71 -6.95
C ASP A 59 -15.39 0.13 -8.11
N GLY A 60 -16.04 1.24 -8.46
CA GLY A 60 -15.55 2.14 -9.51
C GLY A 60 -14.16 2.71 -9.20
N ILE A 61 -13.89 3.11 -7.94
CA ILE A 61 -12.57 3.57 -7.53
C ILE A 61 -11.55 2.43 -7.54
N ALA A 62 -11.90 1.27 -6.98
CA ALA A 62 -11.01 0.11 -6.93
C ALA A 62 -10.68 -0.43 -8.33
N ASP A 63 -11.64 -0.50 -9.22
CA ASP A 63 -11.47 -0.92 -10.62
C ASP A 63 -10.53 0.02 -11.36
N PHE A 64 -10.69 1.33 -11.16
CA PHE A 64 -9.74 2.30 -11.70
C PHE A 64 -8.33 2.04 -11.17
N MET A 65 -8.15 1.88 -9.85
CA MET A 65 -6.84 1.64 -9.25
C MET A 65 -6.19 0.32 -9.73
N ASN A 66 -7.00 -0.68 -10.08
CA ASN A 66 -6.54 -1.98 -10.60
C ASN A 66 -6.42 -2.02 -12.13
N SER A 67 -7.00 -1.06 -12.84
CA SER A 67 -7.00 -1.05 -14.32
C SER A 67 -5.59 -0.95 -14.89
N TRP A 68 -5.38 -1.61 -16.04
CA TRP A 68 -4.14 -1.51 -16.81
C TRP A 68 -4.27 -0.38 -17.84
N ARG A 69 -3.56 0.76 -17.63
CA ARG A 69 -3.56 1.93 -18.51
C ARG A 69 -4.96 2.58 -18.68
N PRO A 70 -5.57 3.07 -17.62
CA PRO A 70 -6.81 3.83 -17.75
C PRO A 70 -6.56 5.09 -18.58
N LYS A 71 -7.56 5.50 -19.36
CA LYS A 71 -7.49 6.77 -20.12
C LYS A 71 -7.80 7.96 -19.21
N GLU A 72 -8.79 7.79 -18.34
CA GLU A 72 -9.27 8.80 -17.40
C GLU A 72 -9.86 8.12 -16.16
N PHE A 73 -10.03 8.87 -15.10
CA PHE A 73 -10.78 8.42 -13.93
C PHE A 73 -12.20 8.98 -14.02
N GLN A 74 -13.18 8.11 -14.24
CA GLN A 74 -14.59 8.46 -14.17
C GLN A 74 -15.39 7.30 -13.58
N VAL A 75 -16.37 7.65 -12.76
CA VAL A 75 -17.45 6.78 -12.36
C VAL A 75 -18.70 7.40 -12.97
N TYR A 76 -19.46 6.61 -13.72
CA TYR A 76 -20.61 7.09 -14.46
C TYR A 76 -21.89 6.81 -13.70
N GLU A 77 -22.76 7.81 -13.67
CA GLU A 77 -24.12 7.73 -13.16
C GLU A 77 -25.10 7.70 -14.32
N ASP A 78 -26.07 6.79 -14.24
CA ASP A 78 -27.18 6.74 -15.20
C ASP A 78 -28.29 7.71 -14.76
N THR A 79 -28.42 8.81 -15.47
CA THR A 79 -29.48 9.80 -15.23
C THR A 79 -30.80 9.46 -15.91
N GLY A 80 -30.87 8.29 -16.56
CA GLY A 80 -32.03 7.84 -17.36
C GLY A 80 -32.10 8.45 -18.77
N TYR A 81 -31.27 9.43 -19.07
CA TYR A 81 -31.16 10.06 -20.40
C TYR A 81 -29.76 9.92 -20.98
N ASP A 82 -28.73 9.98 -20.13
CA ASP A 82 -27.32 9.87 -20.54
C ASP A 82 -26.47 9.38 -19.36
N LEU A 83 -25.27 8.87 -19.68
CA LEU A 83 -24.25 8.53 -18.69
C LEU A 83 -23.44 9.77 -18.38
N GLN A 84 -23.57 10.27 -17.16
CA GLN A 84 -22.83 11.45 -16.70
C GLN A 84 -21.67 11.04 -15.79
N GLY A 85 -20.47 11.55 -16.09
CA GLY A 85 -19.32 11.39 -15.20
C GLY A 85 -19.44 12.27 -13.95
N ILE A 86 -19.16 11.72 -12.79
CA ILE A 86 -19.32 12.41 -11.49
C ILE A 86 -18.13 13.32 -11.19
N PHE A 87 -16.93 12.99 -11.70
CA PHE A 87 -15.70 13.72 -11.40
C PHE A 87 -15.37 14.75 -12.47
N THR A 88 -14.84 15.88 -12.04
CA THR A 88 -14.29 16.90 -12.93
C THR A 88 -12.99 16.44 -13.56
N GLU A 89 -12.57 17.09 -14.65
CA GLU A 89 -11.29 16.79 -15.32
C GLU A 89 -10.11 16.96 -14.36
N ALA A 90 -10.10 17.98 -13.52
CA ALA A 90 -9.05 18.21 -12.52
C ALA A 90 -8.99 17.11 -11.46
N GLU A 91 -10.14 16.57 -11.02
CA GLU A 91 -10.20 15.44 -10.10
C GLU A 91 -9.73 14.14 -10.75
N SER A 92 -10.08 13.94 -12.02
CA SER A 92 -9.60 12.82 -12.82
C SER A 92 -8.07 12.84 -12.93
N ASP A 93 -7.49 13.99 -13.24
CA ASP A 93 -6.03 14.17 -13.33
C ASP A 93 -5.33 13.89 -12.00
N ASN A 94 -5.90 14.33 -10.88
CA ASN A 94 -5.38 14.03 -9.55
C ASN A 94 -5.39 12.52 -9.26
N MET A 95 -6.48 11.84 -9.60
CA MET A 95 -6.57 10.38 -9.43
C MET A 95 -5.59 9.62 -10.34
N MET A 96 -5.37 10.11 -11.55
CA MET A 96 -4.35 9.58 -12.46
C MET A 96 -2.94 9.73 -11.88
N LEU A 97 -2.63 10.85 -11.21
CA LEU A 97 -1.36 11.06 -10.54
C LEU A 97 -1.18 10.11 -9.35
N ILE A 98 -2.19 9.96 -8.50
CA ILE A 98 -2.19 9.03 -7.37
C ILE A 98 -1.97 7.59 -7.87
N LYS A 99 -2.71 7.17 -8.91
CA LYS A 99 -2.55 5.86 -9.53
C LYS A 99 -1.14 5.63 -10.07
N LYS A 100 -0.57 6.61 -10.75
CA LYS A 100 0.82 6.52 -11.27
C LYS A 100 1.82 6.22 -10.14
N TRP A 101 1.70 6.90 -9.00
CA TRP A 101 2.55 6.65 -7.84
C TRP A 101 2.29 5.27 -7.22
N LEU A 102 1.03 4.83 -7.20
CA LEU A 102 0.65 3.51 -6.72
C LEU A 102 1.21 2.39 -7.63
N ASP A 103 1.21 2.58 -8.95
CA ASP A 103 1.78 1.63 -9.92
C ASP A 103 3.32 1.56 -9.80
N ILE A 104 3.99 2.68 -9.54
CA ILE A 104 5.43 2.70 -9.22
C ILE A 104 5.68 1.93 -7.91
N SER A 105 4.88 2.17 -6.87
CA SER A 105 4.96 1.44 -5.60
C SER A 105 4.76 -0.07 -5.77
N LEU A 106 3.81 -0.49 -6.61
CA LEU A 106 3.60 -1.91 -6.96
C LEU A 106 4.81 -2.51 -7.67
N THR A 107 5.40 -1.78 -8.60
CA THR A 107 6.61 -2.21 -9.30
C THR A 107 7.78 -2.40 -8.33
N ILE A 108 7.97 -1.46 -7.40
CA ILE A 108 8.97 -1.57 -6.33
C ILE A 108 8.69 -2.78 -5.44
N CYS A 109 7.43 -3.03 -5.10
CA CYS A 109 7.00 -4.20 -4.32
C CYS A 109 7.41 -5.50 -5.00
N LEU A 110 7.04 -5.67 -6.28
CA LEU A 110 7.32 -6.89 -7.04
C LEU A 110 8.82 -7.13 -7.23
N LEU A 111 9.59 -6.08 -7.59
CA LEU A 111 11.04 -6.17 -7.73
C LEU A 111 11.70 -6.53 -6.39
N SER A 112 11.28 -5.88 -5.30
CA SER A 112 11.79 -6.15 -3.95
C SER A 112 11.48 -7.58 -3.50
N LEU A 113 10.31 -8.10 -3.82
CA LEU A 113 9.90 -9.48 -3.53
C LEU A 113 10.79 -10.48 -4.29
N ILE A 114 10.97 -10.28 -5.60
CA ILE A 114 11.79 -11.17 -6.45
C ILE A 114 13.23 -11.18 -5.96
N VAL A 115 13.83 -10.01 -5.73
CA VAL A 115 15.22 -9.89 -5.26
C VAL A 115 15.38 -10.52 -3.88
N SER A 116 14.48 -10.23 -2.95
CA SER A 116 14.50 -10.80 -1.60
C SER A 116 14.38 -12.33 -1.64
N ALA A 117 13.43 -12.87 -2.41
CA ALA A 117 13.23 -14.31 -2.55
C ALA A 117 14.47 -15.00 -3.18
N ALA A 118 15.03 -14.43 -4.25
CA ALA A 118 16.21 -14.98 -4.92
C ALA A 118 17.42 -15.06 -3.98
N ILE A 119 17.71 -13.98 -3.25
CA ILE A 119 18.82 -13.95 -2.29
C ILE A 119 18.55 -14.90 -1.11
N CYS A 120 17.31 -14.96 -0.59
CA CYS A 120 16.95 -15.89 0.46
C CYS A 120 17.18 -17.34 0.05
N VAL A 121 16.71 -17.74 -1.13
CA VAL A 121 16.91 -19.09 -1.66
C VAL A 121 18.40 -19.40 -1.83
N TRP A 122 19.17 -18.44 -2.36
CA TRP A 122 20.61 -18.60 -2.53
C TRP A 122 21.34 -18.79 -1.18
N LEU A 123 21.05 -17.95 -0.18
CA LEU A 123 21.65 -18.04 1.16
C LEU A 123 21.28 -19.36 1.87
N LEU A 124 20.03 -19.81 1.73
CA LEU A 124 19.56 -21.07 2.31
C LEU A 124 20.25 -22.29 1.68
N ARG A 125 20.36 -22.32 0.34
CA ARG A 125 21.05 -23.39 -0.40
C ARG A 125 22.55 -23.43 -0.11
N SER A 126 23.16 -22.27 0.11
CA SER A 126 24.58 -22.15 0.46
C SER A 126 24.90 -22.45 1.94
N GLY A 127 23.92 -22.87 2.73
CA GLY A 127 24.11 -23.29 4.13
C GLY A 127 24.19 -22.16 5.16
N TYR A 128 23.91 -20.89 4.78
CA TYR A 128 24.02 -19.70 5.66
C TYR A 128 22.76 -19.44 6.52
N LYS A 129 22.09 -20.50 6.98
CA LYS A 129 20.86 -20.43 7.79
C LYS A 129 21.03 -19.57 9.06
N LYS A 130 22.18 -19.69 9.76
CA LYS A 130 22.45 -18.90 10.98
C LYS A 130 22.56 -17.40 10.69
N LEU A 131 23.22 -17.03 9.59
CA LEU A 131 23.32 -15.64 9.14
C LEU A 131 21.94 -15.08 8.81
N MET A 132 21.15 -15.80 8.03
CA MET A 132 19.79 -15.40 7.68
C MET A 132 18.92 -15.20 8.91
N ARG A 133 18.96 -16.12 9.86
CA ARG A 133 18.18 -16.00 11.10
C ARG A 133 18.53 -14.73 11.89
N SER A 134 19.81 -14.38 12.00
CA SER A 134 20.25 -13.14 12.63
C SER A 134 19.74 -11.91 11.86
N ARG A 135 19.71 -11.96 10.52
CA ARG A 135 19.23 -10.85 9.68
C ARG A 135 17.70 -10.70 9.71
N THR A 136 16.95 -11.77 9.98
CA THR A 136 15.49 -11.68 10.16
C THR A 136 15.13 -10.71 11.28
N TYR A 137 15.84 -10.67 12.38
CA TYR A 137 15.59 -9.71 13.46
C TYR A 137 15.86 -8.27 13.03
N ALA A 138 16.92 -8.05 12.25
CA ALA A 138 17.20 -6.73 11.68
C ALA A 138 16.13 -6.31 10.66
N THR A 139 15.60 -7.26 9.87
CA THR A 139 14.48 -7.02 8.95
C THR A 139 13.23 -6.59 9.73
N ILE A 140 12.90 -7.28 10.81
CA ILE A 140 11.76 -6.92 11.67
C ILE A 140 11.92 -5.48 12.19
N ALA A 141 13.09 -5.16 12.76
CA ALA A 141 13.34 -3.83 13.30
C ALA A 141 13.25 -2.74 12.23
N LEU A 142 13.85 -2.94 11.05
CA LEU A 142 13.83 -1.97 9.97
C LEU A 142 12.41 -1.82 9.38
N SER A 143 11.70 -2.91 9.14
CA SER A 143 10.32 -2.86 8.62
C SER A 143 9.38 -2.16 9.60
N SER A 144 9.51 -2.45 10.90
CA SER A 144 8.73 -1.75 11.93
C SER A 144 9.04 -0.26 11.97
N ALA A 145 10.32 0.12 11.89
CA ALA A 145 10.73 1.52 11.85
C ALA A 145 10.18 2.25 10.62
N PHE A 146 10.24 1.63 9.44
CA PHE A 146 9.67 2.19 8.20
C PHE A 146 8.15 2.35 8.29
N SER A 147 7.44 1.34 8.79
CA SER A 147 5.97 1.39 8.91
C SER A 147 5.54 2.47 9.90
N VAL A 148 6.20 2.56 11.05
CA VAL A 148 5.92 3.60 12.06
C VAL A 148 6.26 4.99 11.54
N ALA A 149 7.39 5.16 10.86
CA ALA A 149 7.77 6.44 10.27
C ALA A 149 6.77 6.88 9.19
N SER A 150 6.35 5.96 8.31
CA SER A 150 5.33 6.24 7.28
C SER A 150 4.00 6.62 7.90
N PHE A 151 3.54 5.87 8.91
CA PHE A 151 2.33 6.18 9.65
C PHE A 151 2.39 7.56 10.31
N ALA A 152 3.47 7.85 11.06
CA ALA A 152 3.66 9.12 11.72
C ALA A 152 3.70 10.27 10.71
N PHE A 153 4.40 10.10 9.58
CA PHE A 153 4.48 11.10 8.53
C PHE A 153 3.10 11.46 7.97
N VAL A 154 2.31 10.47 7.58
CA VAL A 154 0.95 10.67 7.04
C VAL A 154 -0.01 11.22 8.11
N SER A 155 0.21 10.93 9.39
CA SER A 155 -0.60 11.45 10.48
C SER A 155 -0.34 12.94 10.77
N THR A 156 0.79 13.50 10.32
CA THR A 156 1.10 14.93 10.51
C THR A 156 0.48 15.80 9.42
N HIS A 157 0.09 17.03 9.78
CA HIS A 157 -0.40 18.01 8.82
C HIS A 157 0.63 18.30 7.70
N ASN A 158 1.89 18.52 8.06
CA ASN A 158 2.97 18.78 7.10
C ASN A 158 3.22 17.60 6.15
N GLY A 159 3.11 16.37 6.65
CA GLY A 159 3.25 15.17 5.82
C GLY A 159 2.13 15.06 4.79
N ARG A 160 0.89 15.38 5.16
CA ARG A 160 -0.26 15.43 4.25
C ARG A 160 -0.14 16.54 3.21
N LEU A 161 0.30 17.74 3.60
CA LEU A 161 0.60 18.84 2.66
C LEU A 161 1.66 18.43 1.63
N TRP A 162 2.72 17.76 2.09
CA TRP A 162 3.75 17.26 1.19
C TRP A 162 3.21 16.20 0.20
N LEU A 163 2.37 15.29 0.69
CA LEU A 163 1.71 14.30 -0.17
C LEU A 163 0.77 14.97 -1.17
N ALA A 164 0.00 15.99 -0.76
CA ALA A 164 -0.84 16.76 -1.66
C ALA A 164 -0.04 17.41 -2.80
N ASP A 165 1.10 18.03 -2.48
CA ASP A 165 1.97 18.66 -3.47
C ASP A 165 2.62 17.65 -4.44
N LYS A 166 3.03 16.46 -3.94
CA LYS A 166 3.83 15.51 -4.73
C LYS A 166 3.00 14.45 -5.46
N ILE A 167 1.90 14.01 -4.89
CA ILE A 167 1.09 12.91 -5.43
C ILE A 167 -0.38 13.27 -5.64
N GLY A 168 -0.74 14.54 -5.53
CA GLY A 168 -2.11 15.00 -5.74
C GLY A 168 -3.10 14.59 -4.64
N LEU A 169 -2.61 14.28 -3.43
CA LEU A 169 -3.51 13.92 -2.33
C LEU A 169 -4.37 15.11 -1.94
N MET A 170 -5.71 14.93 -1.93
CA MET A 170 -6.65 16.01 -1.65
C MET A 170 -6.59 16.48 -0.20
N LEU A 171 -6.67 17.81 0.00
CA LEU A 171 -6.74 18.43 1.32
C LEU A 171 -8.20 18.67 1.73
N PRO A 172 -8.45 18.80 3.05
CA PRO A 172 -9.82 18.95 3.59
C PRO A 172 -10.52 20.26 3.21
N GLU A 173 -9.77 21.25 2.79
CA GLU A 173 -10.29 22.58 2.42
C GLU A 173 -10.90 22.59 1.02
N ASP A 174 -10.62 21.55 0.20
CA ASP A 174 -11.20 21.41 -1.12
C ASP A 174 -12.66 20.94 -1.00
N THR A 175 -13.58 21.66 -1.62
CA THR A 175 -15.01 21.33 -1.67
C THR A 175 -15.36 20.45 -2.87
N THR A 176 -14.38 19.75 -3.42
CA THR A 176 -14.55 18.88 -4.59
C THR A 176 -15.17 17.53 -4.19
N THR A 177 -15.81 16.86 -5.15
CA THR A 177 -16.37 15.51 -4.96
C THR A 177 -15.33 14.54 -4.44
N LEU A 178 -14.13 14.59 -5.02
CA LEU A 178 -13.02 13.71 -4.62
C LEU A 178 -12.56 13.99 -3.17
N SER A 179 -12.53 15.24 -2.73
CA SER A 179 -12.14 15.57 -1.35
C SER A 179 -13.19 15.13 -0.31
N ILE A 180 -14.46 15.12 -0.69
CA ILE A 180 -15.55 14.59 0.14
C ILE A 180 -15.42 13.08 0.29
N LEU A 181 -15.11 12.38 -0.80
CA LEU A 181 -15.00 10.91 -0.83
C LEU A 181 -13.66 10.42 -0.25
N LEU A 182 -12.54 11.02 -0.62
CA LEU A 182 -11.19 10.52 -0.30
C LEU A 182 -10.34 11.53 0.48
N GLY A 183 -10.97 12.47 1.18
CA GLY A 183 -10.29 13.49 1.97
C GLY A 183 -9.64 12.98 3.26
N ASN A 184 -9.37 13.88 4.19
CA ASN A 184 -8.61 13.64 5.43
C ASN A 184 -9.08 12.45 6.26
N ASN A 185 -10.40 12.23 6.35
CA ASN A 185 -10.95 11.14 7.15
C ASN A 185 -10.63 9.77 6.52
N PHE A 186 -10.76 9.67 5.18
CA PHE A 186 -10.34 8.48 4.44
C PHE A 186 -8.85 8.23 4.61
N ILE A 187 -8.02 9.25 4.46
CA ILE A 187 -6.56 9.14 4.61
C ILE A 187 -6.19 8.65 6.01
N SER A 188 -6.84 9.18 7.04
CA SER A 188 -6.60 8.77 8.43
C SER A 188 -6.97 7.31 8.67
N MET A 189 -8.12 6.88 8.15
CA MET A 189 -8.57 5.49 8.23
C MET A 189 -7.65 4.56 7.43
N ALA A 190 -7.35 4.90 6.17
CA ALA A 190 -6.46 4.12 5.32
C ALA A 190 -5.06 3.98 5.93
N ASN A 191 -4.54 5.03 6.58
CA ASN A 191 -3.27 5.01 7.31
C ASN A 191 -3.32 4.06 8.51
N THR A 192 -4.44 3.99 9.22
CA THR A 192 -4.64 3.02 10.32
C THR A 192 -4.66 1.58 9.79
N PHE A 193 -5.38 1.33 8.72
CA PHE A 193 -5.39 0.01 8.06
C PHE A 193 -4.01 -0.38 7.52
N PHE A 194 -3.25 0.59 6.98
CA PHE A 194 -1.87 0.38 6.59
C PHE A 194 -1.02 -0.14 7.74
N MET A 195 -1.11 0.45 8.92
CA MET A 195 -0.35 -0.02 10.09
C MET A 195 -0.74 -1.44 10.49
N ILE A 196 -2.03 -1.74 10.55
CA ILE A 196 -2.52 -3.08 10.91
C ILE A 196 -2.01 -4.11 9.90
N LEU A 197 -2.16 -3.84 8.61
CA LEU A 197 -1.76 -4.75 7.54
C LEU A 197 -0.24 -4.91 7.47
N ALA A 198 0.53 -3.84 7.68
CA ALA A 198 2.00 -3.90 7.74
C ALA A 198 2.48 -4.80 8.89
N ILE A 199 1.83 -4.74 10.07
CA ILE A 199 2.14 -5.61 11.20
C ILE A 199 1.83 -7.06 10.85
N VAL A 200 0.68 -7.35 10.24
CA VAL A 200 0.28 -8.71 9.84
C VAL A 200 1.27 -9.28 8.81
N LEU A 201 1.60 -8.52 7.76
CA LEU A 201 2.55 -8.93 6.73
C LEU A 201 3.96 -9.15 7.31
N LEU A 202 4.38 -8.29 8.23
CA LEU A 202 5.66 -8.43 8.90
C LEU A 202 5.71 -9.69 9.79
N ALA A 203 4.64 -9.96 10.54
CA ALA A 203 4.53 -11.16 11.35
C ALA A 203 4.58 -12.44 10.49
N LEU A 204 3.83 -12.45 9.37
CA LEU A 204 3.80 -13.57 8.42
C LEU A 204 5.18 -13.81 7.79
N THR A 205 5.81 -12.75 7.27
CA THR A 205 7.15 -12.80 6.67
C THR A 205 8.19 -13.30 7.66
N SER A 206 8.15 -12.76 8.89
CA SER A 206 9.06 -13.17 9.97
C SER A 206 8.87 -14.63 10.36
N TYR A 207 7.63 -15.09 10.47
CA TYR A 207 7.32 -16.49 10.75
C TYR A 207 7.89 -17.42 9.67
N ILE A 208 7.67 -17.08 8.40
CA ILE A 208 8.19 -17.86 7.26
C ILE A 208 9.72 -17.92 7.32
N LEU A 209 10.42 -16.79 7.46
CA LEU A 209 11.88 -16.73 7.52
C LEU A 209 12.45 -17.48 8.71
N LEU A 210 11.86 -17.36 9.89
CA LEU A 210 12.28 -18.09 11.09
C LEU A 210 12.04 -19.59 10.96
N ARG A 211 10.96 -20.01 10.32
CA ARG A 211 10.66 -21.42 10.06
C ARG A 211 11.66 -22.05 9.09
N LEU A 212 11.99 -21.37 8.00
CA LEU A 212 12.95 -21.82 7.00
C LEU A 212 14.39 -21.90 7.53
N THR A 213 14.72 -21.11 8.54
CA THR A 213 16.06 -21.03 9.13
C THR A 213 16.21 -21.85 10.43
N ARG A 214 15.20 -22.65 10.82
CA ARG A 214 15.30 -23.52 12.01
C ARG A 214 16.48 -24.48 11.90
N PRO A 215 17.28 -24.65 12.98
CA PRO A 215 18.29 -25.70 13.03
C PRO A 215 17.60 -27.06 12.98
N PRO A 216 18.25 -28.09 12.38
CA PRO A 216 17.75 -29.46 12.47
C PRO A 216 17.64 -29.84 13.95
N ARG A 217 16.53 -30.48 14.34
CA ARG A 217 16.41 -31.07 15.68
C ARG A 217 17.32 -32.27 15.73
N ILE A 218 18.39 -32.13 16.47
CA ILE A 218 19.22 -33.31 16.82
C ILE A 218 18.48 -34.01 17.96
N PHE A 219 17.73 -35.05 17.66
CA PHE A 219 17.21 -35.94 18.68
C PHE A 219 18.42 -36.69 19.24
N CYS A 220 18.84 -36.39 20.47
CA CYS A 220 19.68 -37.24 21.27
C CYS A 220 18.80 -38.25 22.01
#